data_248ed596e205f8bd449e2a507e54a076
#
_entry.id   248ed596e205f8bd449e2a507e54a076
#
_cell.length_a   1.000
_cell.length_b   1.000
_cell.length_c   1.000
_cell.angle_alpha   90.00
_cell.angle_beta   90.00
_cell.angle_gamma   90.00
#
_symmetry.space_group_name_H-M   'P 1'
#
loop_
_entity.id
_entity.type
_entity.pdbx_description
1 polymer ?
#
loop_
_entity_poly.entity_id
_entity_poly.type
_entity_poly.pdbx_seq_one_letter_code
_entity_poly.pdbx_strand_id
1 'polypeptide(L)'
;MRSLQVVTPHLECIYNCPFCIAETHKHDNMFVNNYLEDYDYWKNNLIKVIRDNLDLGYVVITGTNEPMQSMDCVKDIINIVRENRSNIQIEIQTHYYKENEIYNLLDVVAYSIPYYHLIKSIKPCGKINRYVILLTDTYNDYSLNDILSIIPKNVQQITFKTLHDSKGINKDVDLYILNHKIDKLKLEKLRKDILNYDGDLSIRLDENCMDAADRYKIFREDGCLYDNWEQEEVWKK
;
A
#
# COMPACT_ATOMS: atom_id res chain seq x y z
N MET A 1 -7.65 -8.68 15.45
CA MET A 1 -6.92 -8.03 14.33
C MET A 1 -7.29 -8.74 13.03
N ARG A 2 -7.83 -8.02 12.05
CA ARG A 2 -8.24 -8.63 10.76
C ARG A 2 -7.18 -8.53 9.68
N SER A 3 -6.33 -7.51 9.76
CA SER A 3 -5.29 -7.22 8.77
C SER A 3 -3.97 -6.85 9.46
N LEU A 4 -2.86 -7.31 8.91
CA LEU A 4 -1.50 -6.98 9.33
C LEU A 4 -0.77 -6.34 8.16
N GLN A 5 -0.24 -5.15 8.34
CA GLN A 5 0.74 -4.57 7.44
C GLN A 5 2.13 -5.01 7.89
N VAL A 6 2.91 -5.60 6.99
CA VAL A 6 4.30 -5.98 7.25
C VAL A 6 5.19 -5.07 6.42
N VAL A 7 6.00 -4.29 7.13
CA VAL A 7 6.88 -3.27 6.52
C VAL A 7 8.18 -3.93 6.11
N THR A 8 8.54 -3.76 4.83
CA THR A 8 9.86 -4.18 4.33
C THR A 8 10.95 -3.24 4.85
N PRO A 9 12.22 -3.70 4.93
CA PRO A 9 13.33 -2.91 5.45
C PRO A 9 13.43 -1.54 4.80
N HIS A 10 13.71 -0.53 5.60
CA HIS A 10 13.93 0.82 5.11
C HIS A 10 15.20 0.85 4.24
N LEU A 11 15.01 1.21 2.98
CA LEU A 11 16.06 1.49 1.98
C LEU A 11 15.69 2.79 1.28
N GLU A 12 16.68 3.49 0.74
CA GLU A 12 16.37 4.66 -0.11
C GLU A 12 15.46 4.24 -1.26
N CYS A 13 14.28 4.89 -1.36
CA CYS A 13 13.28 4.52 -2.36
C CYS A 13 13.68 5.00 -3.75
N ILE A 14 13.63 4.09 -4.74
CA ILE A 14 13.97 4.42 -6.14
C ILE A 14 12.96 5.37 -6.82
N TYR A 15 11.76 5.56 -6.25
CA TYR A 15 10.69 6.29 -6.93
C TYR A 15 10.53 7.75 -6.51
N ASN A 16 11.08 8.18 -5.40
CA ASN A 16 11.06 9.58 -4.93
C ASN A 16 9.72 10.33 -5.22
N CYS A 17 8.60 9.72 -4.80
CA CYS A 17 7.28 10.27 -5.08
C CYS A 17 7.04 11.56 -4.27
N PRO A 18 6.65 12.69 -4.90
CA PRO A 18 6.50 13.97 -4.20
C PRO A 18 5.29 14.02 -3.25
N PHE A 19 4.49 12.97 -3.20
CA PHE A 19 3.35 12.76 -2.31
C PHE A 19 3.53 11.49 -1.46
N CYS A 20 4.78 11.08 -1.23
CA CYS A 20 5.07 9.83 -0.53
C CYS A 20 4.53 9.84 0.89
N ILE A 21 3.79 8.80 1.27
CA ILE A 21 3.23 8.70 2.60
C ILE A 21 4.31 8.53 3.67
N ALA A 22 5.46 7.94 3.34
CA ALA A 22 6.60 7.84 4.24
C ALA A 22 7.12 9.23 4.65
N GLU A 23 7.15 10.18 3.70
CA GLU A 23 7.54 11.56 3.95
C GLU A 23 6.50 12.33 4.78
N THR A 24 5.23 11.89 4.78
CA THR A 24 4.17 12.52 5.58
C THR A 24 4.29 12.19 7.06
N HIS A 25 5.01 11.12 7.44
CA HIS A 25 5.11 10.64 8.81
C HIS A 25 6.50 10.75 9.42
N LYS A 26 7.49 11.33 8.73
CA LYS A 26 8.90 11.42 9.19
C LYS A 26 9.47 10.11 9.73
N HIS A 27 9.21 9.03 9.02
CA HIS A 27 9.66 7.70 9.46
C HIS A 27 11.12 7.40 9.10
N ASP A 28 11.89 8.39 8.65
CA ASP A 28 13.27 8.21 8.24
C ASP A 28 14.15 7.78 9.42
N ASN A 29 14.68 6.57 9.35
CA ASN A 29 15.70 6.03 10.24
C ASN A 29 15.34 5.93 11.73
N MET A 30 14.05 5.87 12.10
CA MET A 30 13.63 5.80 13.51
C MET A 30 13.67 4.39 14.10
N PHE A 31 13.66 3.36 13.26
CA PHE A 31 13.55 1.97 13.69
C PHE A 31 14.85 1.22 13.40
N VAL A 32 15.28 0.39 14.38
CA VAL A 32 16.35 -0.58 14.16
C VAL A 32 15.90 -1.56 13.09
N ASN A 33 16.77 -1.84 12.13
CA ASN A 33 16.45 -2.78 11.05
C ASN A 33 16.82 -4.21 11.46
N ASN A 34 16.05 -4.82 12.34
CA ASN A 34 16.30 -6.17 12.83
C ASN A 34 16.13 -7.24 11.75
N TYR A 35 15.43 -6.97 10.67
CA TYR A 35 15.48 -7.87 9.51
C TYR A 35 16.91 -8.07 8.99
N LEU A 36 17.75 -7.03 9.02
CA LEU A 36 19.14 -7.11 8.58
C LEU A 36 20.12 -7.39 9.72
N GLU A 37 19.85 -6.95 10.94
CA GLU A 37 20.76 -6.99 12.07
C GLU A 37 20.53 -8.22 12.97
N ASP A 38 19.29 -8.63 13.18
CA ASP A 38 18.87 -9.80 13.98
C ASP A 38 17.66 -10.49 13.33
N TYR A 39 17.92 -11.17 12.22
CA TYR A 39 16.88 -11.85 11.43
C TYR A 39 16.08 -12.87 12.24
N ASP A 40 16.72 -13.62 13.13
CA ASP A 40 16.04 -14.63 13.94
C ASP A 40 15.05 -13.98 14.91
N TYR A 41 15.40 -12.87 15.52
CA TYR A 41 14.49 -12.09 16.37
C TYR A 41 13.30 -11.58 15.56
N TRP A 42 13.54 -10.92 14.42
CA TRP A 42 12.51 -10.41 13.55
C TRP A 42 11.56 -11.52 13.08
N LYS A 43 12.13 -12.63 12.58
CA LYS A 43 11.37 -13.79 12.08
C LYS A 43 10.51 -14.42 13.17
N ASN A 44 11.07 -14.68 14.34
CA ASN A 44 10.34 -15.32 15.43
C ASN A 44 9.18 -14.46 15.93
N ASN A 45 9.35 -13.13 15.96
CA ASN A 45 8.28 -12.22 16.34
C ASN A 45 7.18 -12.16 15.27
N LEU A 46 7.51 -12.18 13.99
CA LEU A 46 6.50 -12.24 12.91
C LEU A 46 5.70 -13.55 13.00
N ILE A 47 6.37 -14.69 13.20
CA ILE A 47 5.71 -15.99 13.41
C ILE A 47 4.75 -15.92 14.60
N LYS A 48 5.20 -15.35 15.72
CA LYS A 48 4.38 -15.18 16.93
C LYS A 48 3.13 -14.34 16.63
N VAL A 49 3.29 -13.19 15.97
CA VAL A 49 2.16 -12.31 15.60
C VAL A 49 1.13 -13.06 14.73
N ILE A 50 1.59 -13.84 13.74
CA ILE A 50 0.72 -14.60 12.84
C ILE A 50 -0.05 -15.69 13.60
N ARG A 51 0.62 -16.42 14.51
CA ARG A 51 0.03 -17.55 15.25
C ARG A 51 -0.95 -17.08 16.34
N ASP A 52 -0.60 -16.02 17.07
CA ASP A 52 -1.37 -15.55 18.21
C ASP A 52 -2.65 -14.80 17.82
N ASN A 53 -2.76 -14.34 16.57
CA ASN A 53 -3.92 -13.60 16.07
C ASN A 53 -4.82 -14.46 15.19
N LEU A 54 -5.66 -15.29 15.79
CA LEU A 54 -6.53 -16.27 15.10
C LEU A 54 -7.53 -15.66 14.11
N ASP A 55 -7.92 -14.41 14.31
CA ASP A 55 -8.81 -13.64 13.44
C ASP A 55 -8.09 -12.93 12.27
N LEU A 56 -6.74 -13.07 12.18
CA LEU A 56 -5.96 -12.52 11.08
C LEU A 56 -6.30 -13.25 9.78
N GLY A 57 -6.89 -12.54 8.83
CA GLY A 57 -7.26 -13.07 7.51
C GLY A 57 -6.48 -12.47 6.36
N TYR A 58 -5.69 -11.40 6.61
CA TYR A 58 -5.07 -10.61 5.57
C TYR A 58 -3.71 -10.06 5.99
N VAL A 59 -2.70 -10.26 5.15
CA VAL A 59 -1.36 -9.68 5.30
C VAL A 59 -1.08 -8.78 4.10
N VAL A 60 -0.71 -7.53 4.36
CA VAL A 60 -0.30 -6.55 3.35
C VAL A 60 1.19 -6.30 3.47
N ILE A 61 1.95 -6.67 2.46
CA ILE A 61 3.37 -6.33 2.35
C ILE A 61 3.46 -4.90 1.82
N THR A 62 4.06 -4.02 2.59
CA THR A 62 4.22 -2.60 2.29
C THR A 62 5.58 -2.12 2.80
N GLY A 63 5.88 -0.84 2.67
CA GLY A 63 7.12 -0.27 3.18
C GLY A 63 7.06 1.24 3.27
N THR A 64 8.05 1.81 3.92
CA THR A 64 8.39 3.23 3.81
C THR A 64 9.15 3.51 2.51
N ASN A 65 9.44 2.47 1.74
CA ASN A 65 10.06 2.45 0.41
C ASN A 65 9.26 1.53 -0.52
N GLU A 66 9.81 1.23 -1.70
CA GLU A 66 9.23 0.25 -2.62
C GLU A 66 9.53 -1.20 -2.14
N PRO A 67 8.51 -1.99 -1.76
CA PRO A 67 8.71 -3.35 -1.27
C PRO A 67 9.49 -4.26 -2.22
N MET A 68 9.32 -4.09 -3.52
CA MET A 68 10.02 -4.89 -4.53
C MET A 68 11.53 -4.59 -4.64
N GLN A 69 12.05 -3.58 -3.93
CA GLN A 69 13.49 -3.40 -3.73
C GLN A 69 14.09 -4.43 -2.76
N SER A 70 13.27 -4.97 -1.87
CA SER A 70 13.63 -5.95 -0.84
C SER A 70 13.02 -7.32 -1.15
N MET A 71 13.27 -7.85 -2.36
CA MET A 71 12.62 -9.07 -2.85
C MET A 71 12.83 -10.29 -1.94
N ASP A 72 13.98 -10.41 -1.30
CA ASP A 72 14.26 -11.51 -0.37
C ASP A 72 13.38 -11.38 0.88
N CYS A 73 13.23 -10.17 1.45
CA CYS A 73 12.30 -9.93 2.55
C CYS A 73 10.85 -10.24 2.15
N VAL A 74 10.43 -9.84 0.95
CA VAL A 74 9.08 -10.16 0.43
C VAL A 74 8.88 -11.68 0.37
N LYS A 75 9.86 -12.44 -0.14
CA LYS A 75 9.81 -13.91 -0.18
C LYS A 75 9.75 -14.52 1.23
N ASP A 76 10.56 -14.02 2.16
CA ASP A 76 10.57 -14.47 3.54
C ASP A 76 9.21 -14.25 4.21
N ILE A 77 8.61 -13.08 4.06
CA ILE A 77 7.26 -12.78 4.59
C ILE A 77 6.25 -13.79 4.02
N ILE A 78 6.25 -14.00 2.69
CA ILE A 78 5.33 -14.94 2.05
C ILE A 78 5.50 -16.34 2.62
N ASN A 79 6.75 -16.85 2.72
CA ASN A 79 7.04 -18.17 3.23
C ASN A 79 6.62 -18.31 4.69
N ILE A 80 6.97 -17.35 5.54
CA ILE A 80 6.57 -17.34 6.96
C ILE A 80 5.05 -17.40 7.11
N VAL A 81 4.32 -16.59 6.35
CA VAL A 81 2.84 -16.61 6.39
C VAL A 81 2.30 -17.95 5.93
N ARG A 82 2.77 -18.48 4.79
CA ARG A 82 2.28 -19.74 4.22
C ARG A 82 2.56 -20.96 5.10
N GLU A 83 3.74 -21.02 5.71
CA GLU A 83 4.15 -22.11 6.62
C GLU A 83 3.36 -22.10 7.93
N ASN A 84 2.95 -20.94 8.42
CA ASN A 84 2.30 -20.83 9.71
C ASN A 84 0.77 -20.77 9.59
N ARG A 85 0.23 -20.14 8.53
CA ARG A 85 -1.22 -20.03 8.29
C ARG A 85 -1.51 -19.84 6.80
N SER A 86 -1.62 -20.94 6.07
CA SER A 86 -1.80 -20.96 4.61
C SER A 86 -3.09 -20.32 4.09
N ASN A 87 -4.11 -20.16 4.95
CA ASN A 87 -5.41 -19.55 4.61
C ASN A 87 -5.42 -18.01 4.65
N ILE A 88 -4.35 -17.36 5.08
CA ILE A 88 -4.25 -15.90 5.08
C ILE A 88 -4.04 -15.41 3.64
N GLN A 89 -4.81 -14.42 3.22
CA GLN A 89 -4.55 -13.72 1.96
C GLN A 89 -3.33 -12.80 2.09
N ILE A 90 -2.46 -12.82 1.08
CA ILE A 90 -1.25 -11.98 1.03
C ILE A 90 -1.37 -11.02 -0.14
N GLU A 91 -1.31 -9.72 0.17
CA GLU A 91 -1.25 -8.62 -0.79
C GLU A 91 0.13 -7.95 -0.74
N ILE A 92 0.63 -7.48 -1.88
CA ILE A 92 1.72 -6.52 -1.95
C ILE A 92 1.21 -5.20 -2.51
N GLN A 93 1.66 -4.06 -1.95
CA GLN A 93 1.42 -2.72 -2.50
C GLN A 93 2.72 -2.21 -3.12
N THR A 94 2.70 -1.89 -4.41
CA THR A 94 3.92 -1.63 -5.17
C THR A 94 3.75 -0.59 -6.28
N HIS A 95 4.83 0.14 -6.59
CA HIS A 95 5.01 0.92 -7.83
C HIS A 95 5.84 0.17 -8.87
N TYR A 96 6.23 -1.08 -8.59
CA TYR A 96 7.01 -1.88 -9.52
C TYR A 96 6.10 -2.53 -10.58
N TYR A 97 6.10 -1.97 -11.80
CA TYR A 97 5.16 -2.33 -12.86
C TYR A 97 5.65 -3.42 -13.81
N LYS A 98 6.87 -3.89 -13.63
CA LYS A 98 7.41 -4.99 -14.45
C LYS A 98 6.90 -6.34 -13.94
N GLU A 99 6.77 -7.29 -14.85
CA GLU A 99 6.47 -8.68 -14.48
C GLU A 99 7.54 -9.24 -13.55
N ASN A 100 7.12 -9.97 -12.52
CA ASN A 100 8.02 -10.62 -11.58
C ASN A 100 7.39 -11.92 -11.07
N GLU A 101 8.19 -12.98 -10.96
CA GLU A 101 7.74 -14.31 -10.50
C GLU A 101 7.18 -14.29 -9.07
N ILE A 102 7.63 -13.38 -8.22
CA ILE A 102 7.12 -13.20 -6.85
C ILE A 102 5.60 -12.96 -6.85
N TYR A 103 5.07 -12.27 -7.86
CA TYR A 103 3.64 -11.99 -7.96
C TYR A 103 2.78 -13.25 -8.07
N ASN A 104 3.34 -14.37 -8.56
CA ASN A 104 2.65 -15.65 -8.60
C ASN A 104 2.46 -16.29 -7.21
N LEU A 105 3.26 -15.88 -6.22
CA LEU A 105 3.20 -16.36 -4.84
C LEU A 105 2.15 -15.61 -4.00
N LEU A 106 1.69 -14.46 -4.50
CA LEU A 106 0.74 -13.57 -3.83
C LEU A 106 -0.70 -13.85 -4.25
N ASP A 107 -1.64 -13.49 -3.40
CA ASP A 107 -3.07 -13.54 -3.73
C ASP A 107 -3.52 -12.26 -4.42
N VAL A 108 -2.97 -11.10 -4.01
CA VAL A 108 -3.30 -9.79 -4.58
C VAL A 108 -2.03 -9.00 -4.85
N VAL A 109 -1.94 -8.42 -6.05
CA VAL A 109 -0.93 -7.41 -6.40
C VAL A 109 -1.63 -6.07 -6.58
N ALA A 110 -1.36 -5.12 -5.69
CA ALA A 110 -1.93 -3.79 -5.70
C ALA A 110 -0.91 -2.79 -6.28
N TYR A 111 -1.14 -2.38 -7.52
CA TYR A 111 -0.28 -1.42 -8.22
C TYR A 111 -0.72 0.01 -7.89
N SER A 112 0.15 0.80 -7.27
CA SER A 112 -0.09 2.22 -7.00
C SER A 112 0.17 3.05 -8.24
N ILE A 113 -0.83 3.82 -8.72
CA ILE A 113 -0.81 4.50 -10.00
C ILE A 113 -1.09 6.00 -9.80
N PRO A 114 -0.04 6.83 -9.72
CA PRO A 114 -0.21 8.27 -9.47
C PRO A 114 -0.62 9.08 -10.71
N TYR A 115 -0.36 8.57 -11.93
CA TYR A 115 -0.58 9.35 -13.14
C TYR A 115 -1.35 8.55 -14.18
N TYR A 116 -2.31 9.20 -14.83
CA TYR A 116 -3.18 8.57 -15.83
C TYR A 116 -2.42 7.82 -16.94
N HIS A 117 -1.34 8.40 -17.46
CA HIS A 117 -0.57 7.78 -18.53
C HIS A 117 0.12 6.45 -18.14
N LEU A 118 0.33 6.21 -16.84
CA LEU A 118 0.97 4.97 -16.35
C LEU A 118 0.02 3.77 -16.41
N ILE A 119 -1.30 3.98 -16.42
CA ILE A 119 -2.28 2.89 -16.43
C ILE A 119 -1.98 1.86 -17.53
N LYS A 120 -1.66 2.34 -18.74
CA LYS A 120 -1.37 1.47 -19.90
C LYS A 120 0.00 0.80 -19.87
N SER A 121 0.93 1.30 -19.05
CA SER A 121 2.30 0.76 -18.98
C SER A 121 2.41 -0.46 -18.08
N ILE A 122 1.40 -0.69 -17.22
CA ILE A 122 1.41 -1.81 -16.28
C ILE A 122 0.93 -3.06 -16.98
N LYS A 123 1.67 -4.16 -16.78
CA LYS A 123 1.30 -5.51 -17.21
C LYS A 123 0.93 -6.33 -15.98
N PRO A 124 -0.37 -6.33 -15.59
CA PRO A 124 -0.79 -7.06 -14.40
C PRO A 124 -0.57 -8.55 -14.56
N CYS A 125 0.10 -9.20 -13.60
CA CYS A 125 0.46 -10.62 -13.67
C CYS A 125 0.16 -11.41 -12.39
N GLY A 126 -0.48 -10.79 -11.38
CA GLY A 126 -0.91 -11.46 -10.16
C GLY A 126 -2.19 -12.30 -10.35
N LYS A 127 -2.54 -13.12 -9.35
CA LYS A 127 -3.81 -13.87 -9.32
C LYS A 127 -5.01 -12.91 -9.29
N ILE A 128 -4.97 -11.94 -8.38
CA ILE A 128 -5.89 -10.81 -8.34
C ILE A 128 -5.04 -9.55 -8.53
N ASN A 129 -5.40 -8.74 -9.51
CA ASN A 129 -4.74 -7.47 -9.79
C ASN A 129 -5.64 -6.34 -9.34
N ARG A 130 -5.11 -5.50 -8.44
CA ARG A 130 -5.77 -4.28 -7.97
C ARG A 130 -5.02 -3.06 -8.48
N TYR A 131 -5.73 -2.12 -9.09
CA TYR A 131 -5.20 -0.81 -9.40
C TYR A 131 -5.57 0.18 -8.30
N VAL A 132 -4.59 0.77 -7.66
CA VAL A 132 -4.75 1.84 -6.66
C VAL A 132 -4.41 3.15 -7.35
N ILE A 133 -5.44 3.83 -7.84
CA ILE A 133 -5.33 5.08 -8.59
C ILE A 133 -5.28 6.23 -7.59
N LEU A 134 -4.12 6.88 -7.50
CA LEU A 134 -3.93 8.06 -6.67
C LEU A 134 -4.46 9.28 -7.41
N LEU A 135 -5.49 9.92 -6.85
CA LEU A 135 -6.23 10.99 -7.50
C LEU A 135 -5.46 12.31 -7.49
N THR A 136 -4.50 12.42 -8.42
CA THR A 136 -3.80 13.66 -8.75
C THR A 136 -4.60 14.50 -9.77
N ASP A 137 -4.15 15.72 -10.04
CA ASP A 137 -4.68 16.63 -11.07
C ASP A 137 -4.66 16.03 -12.48
N THR A 138 -3.76 15.05 -12.75
CA THR A 138 -3.70 14.35 -14.04
C THR A 138 -4.98 13.58 -14.40
N TYR A 139 -5.88 13.39 -13.43
CA TYR A 139 -7.19 12.75 -13.65
C TYR A 139 -8.34 13.74 -13.85
N ASN A 140 -8.10 15.05 -13.80
CA ASN A 140 -9.15 16.07 -13.93
C ASN A 140 -9.89 16.02 -15.28
N ASP A 141 -9.20 15.68 -16.35
CA ASP A 141 -9.76 15.69 -17.71
C ASP A 141 -10.48 14.38 -18.09
N TYR A 142 -10.44 13.34 -17.23
CA TYR A 142 -10.95 12.01 -17.55
C TYR A 142 -12.18 11.64 -16.74
N SER A 143 -13.22 11.13 -17.39
CA SER A 143 -14.37 10.52 -16.72
C SER A 143 -14.04 9.14 -16.15
N LEU A 144 -14.91 8.58 -15.29
CA LEU A 144 -14.78 7.19 -14.85
C LEU A 144 -14.70 6.24 -16.04
N ASN A 145 -15.57 6.45 -17.06
CA ASN A 145 -15.58 5.62 -18.27
C ASN A 145 -14.27 5.71 -19.07
N ASP A 146 -13.66 6.91 -19.17
CA ASP A 146 -12.36 7.06 -19.82
C ASP A 146 -11.29 6.25 -19.10
N ILE A 147 -11.25 6.31 -17.77
CA ILE A 147 -10.32 5.54 -16.97
C ILE A 147 -10.57 4.04 -17.15
N LEU A 148 -11.82 3.59 -17.02
CA LEU A 148 -12.16 2.17 -17.15
C LEU A 148 -11.88 1.61 -18.55
N SER A 149 -12.02 2.43 -19.60
CA SER A 149 -11.78 2.01 -20.98
C SER A 149 -10.33 1.58 -21.27
N ILE A 150 -9.38 2.05 -20.45
CA ILE A 150 -7.94 1.75 -20.60
C ILE A 150 -7.41 0.74 -19.57
N ILE A 151 -8.27 0.29 -18.64
CA ILE A 151 -7.90 -0.73 -17.66
C ILE A 151 -7.77 -2.10 -18.35
N PRO A 152 -6.68 -2.83 -18.15
CA PRO A 152 -6.54 -4.19 -18.68
C PRO A 152 -7.62 -5.15 -18.14
N LYS A 153 -8.09 -6.07 -18.98
CA LYS A 153 -9.18 -7.02 -18.63
C LYS A 153 -8.84 -7.96 -17.47
N ASN A 154 -7.57 -8.17 -17.17
CA ASN A 154 -7.10 -9.00 -16.06
C ASN A 154 -6.91 -8.19 -14.75
N VAL A 155 -7.45 -7.00 -14.65
CA VAL A 155 -7.62 -6.24 -13.41
C VAL A 155 -9.02 -6.52 -12.86
N GLN A 156 -9.11 -6.93 -11.61
CA GLN A 156 -10.37 -7.30 -10.95
C GLN A 156 -10.86 -6.22 -9.98
N GLN A 157 -9.95 -5.38 -9.49
CA GLN A 157 -10.27 -4.41 -8.45
C GLN A 157 -9.63 -3.05 -8.76
N ILE A 158 -10.38 -1.98 -8.50
CA ILE A 158 -9.90 -0.60 -8.59
C ILE A 158 -10.19 0.10 -7.28
N THR A 159 -9.18 0.75 -6.71
CA THR A 159 -9.34 1.66 -5.59
C THR A 159 -8.90 3.04 -6.03
N PHE A 160 -9.82 3.98 -6.07
CA PHE A 160 -9.47 5.39 -6.18
C PHE A 160 -9.12 5.93 -4.80
N LYS A 161 -7.98 6.59 -4.67
CA LYS A 161 -7.46 7.07 -3.39
C LYS A 161 -7.09 8.54 -3.49
N THR A 162 -7.61 9.35 -2.58
CA THR A 162 -7.21 10.76 -2.49
C THR A 162 -5.80 10.89 -1.92
N LEU A 163 -5.11 11.96 -2.27
CA LEU A 163 -3.83 12.31 -1.64
C LEU A 163 -4.08 12.89 -0.25
N HIS A 164 -3.22 12.52 0.70
CA HIS A 164 -3.28 12.99 2.08
C HIS A 164 -2.08 13.86 2.38
N ASP A 165 -2.32 15.05 2.91
CA ASP A 165 -1.27 15.94 3.38
C ASP A 165 -0.63 15.45 4.68
N SER A 166 0.52 15.98 5.00
CA SER A 166 1.29 15.64 6.21
C SER A 166 0.85 16.43 7.44
N LYS A 167 -0.20 17.26 7.32
CA LYS A 167 -0.67 18.18 8.37
C LYS A 167 0.46 19.07 8.92
N GLY A 168 1.37 19.50 8.04
CA GLY A 168 2.48 20.39 8.36
C GLY A 168 3.77 19.70 8.79
N ILE A 169 3.84 18.37 8.82
CA ILE A 169 5.07 17.62 9.12
C ILE A 169 6.10 17.83 8.01
N ASN A 170 5.68 17.72 6.74
CA ASN A 170 6.51 17.95 5.56
C ASN A 170 5.85 19.00 4.65
N LYS A 171 6.35 20.24 4.70
CA LYS A 171 5.77 21.37 3.96
C LYS A 171 5.86 21.21 2.43
N ASP A 172 6.89 20.54 1.92
CA ASP A 172 7.08 20.37 0.48
C ASP A 172 6.05 19.36 -0.05
N VAL A 173 5.79 18.28 0.69
CA VAL A 173 4.72 17.33 0.38
C VAL A 173 3.35 18.01 0.43
N ASP A 174 3.08 18.79 1.48
CA ASP A 174 1.81 19.51 1.63
C ASP A 174 1.58 20.51 0.50
N LEU A 175 2.62 21.24 0.10
CA LEU A 175 2.56 22.17 -1.03
C LEU A 175 2.33 21.45 -2.35
N TYR A 176 3.02 20.31 -2.57
CA TYR A 176 2.79 19.50 -3.74
C TYR A 176 1.34 19.01 -3.82
N ILE A 177 0.81 18.43 -2.74
CA ILE A 177 -0.57 17.93 -2.68
C ILE A 177 -1.57 19.05 -2.89
N LEU A 178 -1.36 20.22 -2.30
CA LEU A 178 -2.23 21.39 -2.49
C LEU A 178 -2.36 21.77 -3.97
N ASN A 179 -1.26 21.70 -4.71
CA ASN A 179 -1.18 22.12 -6.12
C ASN A 179 -1.58 21.03 -7.11
N HIS A 180 -1.49 19.74 -6.73
CA HIS A 180 -1.63 18.60 -7.64
C HIS A 180 -2.72 17.59 -7.25
N LYS A 181 -3.54 17.87 -6.24
CA LYS A 181 -4.70 17.02 -5.93
C LYS A 181 -5.80 17.22 -6.96
N ILE A 182 -6.63 16.19 -7.13
CA ILE A 182 -7.82 16.26 -7.98
C ILE A 182 -8.76 17.42 -7.57
N ASP A 183 -9.39 18.07 -8.53
CA ASP A 183 -10.36 19.13 -8.28
C ASP A 183 -11.59 18.61 -7.50
N LYS A 184 -12.06 19.43 -6.56
CA LYS A 184 -13.20 19.06 -5.71
C LYS A 184 -14.46 18.68 -6.51
N LEU A 185 -14.81 19.46 -7.54
CA LEU A 185 -15.97 19.17 -8.39
C LEU A 185 -15.81 17.86 -9.15
N LYS A 186 -14.57 17.58 -9.59
CA LYS A 186 -14.24 16.34 -10.27
C LYS A 186 -14.34 15.14 -9.33
N LEU A 187 -13.83 15.27 -8.10
CA LEU A 187 -13.94 14.23 -7.06
C LEU A 187 -15.40 13.92 -6.73
N GLU A 188 -16.24 14.95 -6.57
CA GLU A 188 -17.68 14.78 -6.32
C GLU A 188 -18.39 14.06 -7.48
N LYS A 189 -18.04 14.39 -8.72
CA LYS A 189 -18.56 13.68 -9.89
C LYS A 189 -18.10 12.22 -9.88
N LEU A 190 -16.82 11.96 -9.70
CA LEU A 190 -16.25 10.61 -9.65
C LEU A 190 -16.92 9.77 -8.55
N ARG A 191 -17.17 10.35 -7.38
CA ARG A 191 -17.90 9.68 -6.28
C ARG A 191 -19.29 9.24 -6.73
N LYS A 192 -20.05 10.11 -7.41
CA LYS A 192 -21.38 9.78 -7.94
C LYS A 192 -21.31 8.69 -9.00
N ASP A 193 -20.35 8.79 -9.92
CA ASP A 193 -20.15 7.81 -10.98
C ASP A 193 -19.80 6.43 -10.41
N ILE A 194 -18.95 6.36 -9.38
CA ILE A 194 -18.59 5.10 -8.68
C ILE A 194 -19.81 4.50 -7.96
N LEU A 195 -20.61 5.32 -7.27
CA LEU A 195 -21.82 4.86 -6.57
C LEU A 195 -22.88 4.29 -7.52
N ASN A 196 -22.92 4.77 -8.75
CA ASN A 196 -23.86 4.33 -9.78
C ASN A 196 -23.25 3.28 -10.74
N TYR A 197 -22.01 2.84 -10.48
CA TYR A 197 -21.37 1.83 -11.31
C TYR A 197 -21.98 0.44 -11.05
N ASP A 198 -22.48 -0.20 -12.10
CA ASP A 198 -23.15 -1.50 -12.09
C ASP A 198 -22.41 -2.61 -12.88
N GLY A 199 -21.15 -2.34 -13.27
CA GLY A 199 -20.32 -3.31 -13.98
C GLY A 199 -19.63 -4.33 -13.08
N ASP A 200 -18.92 -5.26 -13.70
CA ASP A 200 -18.31 -6.43 -13.02
C ASP A 200 -17.05 -6.11 -12.19
N LEU A 201 -16.43 -4.95 -12.38
CA LEU A 201 -15.25 -4.55 -11.64
C LEU A 201 -15.59 -4.14 -10.21
N SER A 202 -14.82 -4.61 -9.24
CA SER A 202 -14.91 -4.12 -7.86
C SER A 202 -14.26 -2.74 -7.77
N ILE A 203 -15.07 -1.68 -7.70
CA ILE A 203 -14.59 -0.29 -7.62
C ILE A 203 -14.93 0.31 -6.26
N ARG A 204 -13.96 1.02 -5.66
CA ARG A 204 -14.17 1.79 -4.43
C ARG A 204 -13.44 3.11 -4.46
N LEU A 205 -13.95 4.08 -3.72
CA LEU A 205 -13.29 5.35 -3.40
C LEU A 205 -12.84 5.33 -1.93
N ASP A 206 -11.55 5.55 -1.71
CA ASP A 206 -10.92 5.64 -0.38
C ASP A 206 -10.47 7.08 -0.16
N GLU A 207 -11.25 7.82 0.62
CA GLU A 207 -11.01 9.23 0.93
C GLU A 207 -10.35 9.43 2.30
N ASN A 208 -10.41 8.41 3.17
CA ASN A 208 -9.98 8.50 4.56
C ASN A 208 -9.11 7.29 4.96
N CYS A 209 -8.02 7.05 4.24
CA CYS A 209 -7.21 5.86 4.52
C CYS A 209 -6.56 5.87 5.92
N MET A 210 -6.52 7.03 6.60
CA MET A 210 -5.99 7.18 7.96
C MET A 210 -6.98 6.75 9.06
N ASP A 211 -8.29 6.72 8.78
CA ASP A 211 -9.32 6.37 9.78
C ASP A 211 -9.44 4.85 10.01
N ALA A 212 -8.56 4.06 9.42
CA ALA A 212 -8.60 2.61 9.51
C ALA A 212 -7.76 2.02 10.66
N ALA A 213 -7.30 2.84 11.61
CA ALA A 213 -6.41 2.43 12.71
C ALA A 213 -6.91 1.22 13.51
N ASP A 214 -8.24 1.05 13.67
CA ASP A 214 -8.81 -0.11 14.36
C ASP A 214 -8.85 -1.40 13.51
N ARG A 215 -8.52 -1.33 12.22
CA ARG A 215 -8.71 -2.45 11.29
C ARG A 215 -7.43 -3.22 11.01
N TYR A 216 -6.27 -2.59 11.17
CA TYR A 216 -4.97 -3.22 10.92
C TYR A 216 -3.97 -2.87 12.02
N LYS A 217 -2.94 -3.71 12.14
CA LYS A 217 -1.73 -3.44 12.90
C LYS A 217 -0.53 -3.47 11.98
N ILE A 218 0.58 -2.94 12.45
CA ILE A 218 1.79 -2.77 11.65
C ILE A 218 2.92 -3.53 12.32
N PHE A 219 3.51 -4.47 11.59
CA PHE A 219 4.73 -5.15 11.97
C PHE A 219 5.89 -4.52 11.20
N ARG A 220 6.83 -3.94 11.92
CA ARG A 220 7.90 -3.15 11.33
C ARG A 220 9.21 -3.92 11.20
N GLU A 221 10.17 -3.28 10.57
CA GLU A 221 11.53 -3.76 10.35
C GLU A 221 12.29 -4.05 11.64
N ASP A 222 11.93 -3.44 12.75
CA ASP A 222 12.48 -3.70 14.09
C ASP A 222 11.97 -4.99 14.75
N GLY A 223 11.03 -5.67 14.10
CA GLY A 223 10.41 -6.89 14.62
C GLY A 223 9.34 -6.65 15.69
N CYS A 224 8.81 -5.42 15.79
CA CYS A 224 7.78 -5.06 16.75
C CYS A 224 6.43 -4.80 16.09
N LEU A 225 5.35 -5.02 16.85
CA LEU A 225 3.96 -4.80 16.43
C LEU A 225 3.45 -3.47 16.96
N TYR A 226 2.86 -2.66 16.08
CA TYR A 226 2.33 -1.33 16.35
C TYR A 226 0.85 -1.24 16.03
N ASP A 227 0.11 -0.39 16.79
CA ASP A 227 -1.31 -0.17 16.58
C ASP A 227 -1.61 0.78 15.41
N ASN A 228 -0.69 1.68 15.09
CA ASN A 228 -0.82 2.64 13.98
C ASN A 228 0.55 3.12 13.49
N TRP A 229 0.55 3.94 12.41
CA TRP A 229 1.75 4.51 11.83
C TRP A 229 2.36 5.66 12.66
N GLU A 230 1.59 6.26 13.56
CA GLU A 230 1.95 7.47 14.31
C GLU A 230 2.56 7.19 15.69
N GLN A 231 2.78 5.91 16.07
CA GLN A 231 3.34 5.56 17.38
C GLN A 231 4.83 5.93 17.48
N GLU A 232 5.12 7.23 17.48
CA GLU A 232 6.46 7.76 17.74
C GLU A 232 6.82 7.81 19.24
N GLU A 233 5.82 7.88 20.13
CA GLU A 233 6.04 8.21 21.53
C GLU A 233 6.48 7.05 22.44
N VAL A 234 6.33 5.81 22.01
CA VAL A 234 6.67 4.63 22.86
C VAL A 234 8.19 4.45 23.05
N TRP A 235 8.99 5.09 22.20
CA TRP A 235 10.46 4.91 22.19
C TRP A 235 11.25 5.90 23.03
N LYS A 236 10.59 6.84 23.69
CA LYS A 236 11.25 7.84 24.57
C LYS A 236 11.29 7.44 26.04
N LYS A 237 11.14 6.15 26.35
CA LYS A 237 11.27 5.67 27.74
C LYS A 237 12.42 4.70 27.90
#